data_e067c5d2b3883acbc8af4dc5aa47d8ab
#
_entry.id   e067c5d2b3883acbc8af4dc5aa47d8ab
#
_cell.length_a   1.000
_cell.length_b   1.000
_cell.length_c   1.000
_cell.angle_alpha   90.00
_cell.angle_beta   90.00
_cell.angle_gamma   90.00
#
_symmetry.space_group_name_H-M   'P 1'
#
loop_
_entity.id
_entity.type
_entity.pdbx_description
1 polymer ?
#
loop_
_entity_poly.entity_id
_entity_poly.type
_entity_poly.pdbx_seq_one_letter_code
_entity_poly.pdbx_strand_id
1 'polypeptide(L)'
;MATREMLKNDKFTRNFLFRTGLFSVLMIVCGYICCLIPDNRVNAFIAGLIFFFFFLVGYVYLSLGDFKALKRMNEHISAVKSGDYTPRKEEVGSPIYAATERINEISTSIQETVEKQVKSERMKIELVTNVSHDLKTPLTSIISYIDLLSDEELPPAARDYVTIIEEKSQRLKTMVADLFDLAKATSRTDVQSEE
;
A
#
# COMPACT_ATOMS: atom_id res chain seq x y z
N MET A 1 0.52 9.78 -22.91
CA MET A 1 1.43 9.66 -21.74
C MET A 1 2.34 8.45 -21.87
N ALA A 2 1.85 7.27 -22.23
CA ALA A 2 2.63 6.02 -22.40
C ALA A 2 3.85 6.11 -23.36
N THR A 3 3.76 6.85 -24.44
CA THR A 3 4.85 7.00 -25.41
C THR A 3 6.08 7.77 -24.91
N ARG A 4 5.90 8.71 -23.96
CA ARG A 4 7.01 9.43 -23.32
C ARG A 4 7.77 8.57 -22.31
N GLU A 5 7.09 7.66 -21.66
CA GLU A 5 7.71 6.70 -20.71
C GLU A 5 8.50 5.61 -21.44
N MET A 6 7.95 5.07 -22.53
CA MET A 6 8.70 4.12 -23.38
C MET A 6 10.00 4.73 -23.92
N LEU A 7 9.99 6.01 -24.34
CA LEU A 7 11.17 6.73 -24.81
C LEU A 7 12.22 6.99 -23.70
N LYS A 8 11.80 7.09 -22.42
CA LYS A 8 12.75 7.24 -21.30
C LYS A 8 13.42 5.91 -20.94
N ASN A 9 12.68 4.80 -20.96
CA ASN A 9 13.22 3.46 -20.75
C ASN A 9 14.18 3.08 -21.88
N ASP A 10 13.90 3.52 -23.08
CA ASP A 10 14.75 3.38 -24.28
C ASP A 10 16.08 4.14 -24.15
N LYS A 11 16.10 5.29 -23.48
CA LYS A 11 17.34 6.06 -23.23
C LYS A 11 18.27 5.34 -22.25
N PHE A 12 17.76 4.75 -21.18
CA PHE A 12 18.60 4.01 -20.23
C PHE A 12 19.17 2.75 -20.88
N THR A 13 18.32 1.94 -21.50
CA THR A 13 18.75 0.73 -22.23
C THR A 13 19.75 1.07 -23.32
N ARG A 14 19.51 2.14 -24.06
CA ARG A 14 20.43 2.63 -25.11
C ARG A 14 21.77 3.09 -24.53
N ASN A 15 21.78 3.85 -23.45
CA ASN A 15 23.01 4.30 -22.80
C ASN A 15 23.80 3.14 -22.19
N PHE A 16 23.11 2.16 -21.60
CA PHE A 16 23.72 0.95 -21.09
C PHE A 16 24.33 0.11 -22.21
N LEU A 17 23.59 -0.15 -23.29
CA LEU A 17 24.08 -0.87 -24.48
C LEU A 17 25.21 -0.13 -25.18
N PHE A 18 25.10 1.21 -25.26
CA PHE A 18 26.17 2.04 -25.85
C PHE A 18 27.45 1.99 -25.01
N ARG A 19 27.33 2.07 -23.68
CA ARG A 19 28.46 1.95 -22.75
C ARG A 19 29.14 0.58 -22.83
N THR A 20 28.35 -0.50 -22.76
CA THR A 20 28.89 -1.88 -22.86
C THR A 20 29.47 -2.17 -24.23
N GLY A 21 28.83 -1.70 -25.31
CA GLY A 21 29.33 -1.81 -26.68
C GLY A 21 30.62 -1.03 -26.89
N LEU A 22 30.72 0.21 -26.43
CA LEU A 22 31.92 1.03 -26.51
C LEU A 22 33.09 0.36 -25.77
N PHE A 23 32.87 -0.15 -24.56
CA PHE A 23 33.87 -0.86 -23.80
C PHE A 23 34.34 -2.16 -24.51
N SER A 24 33.42 -2.91 -25.12
CA SER A 24 33.77 -4.12 -25.89
C SER A 24 34.62 -3.80 -27.11
N VAL A 25 34.27 -2.73 -27.85
CA VAL A 25 35.06 -2.28 -29.01
C VAL A 25 36.47 -1.84 -28.58
N LEU A 26 36.56 -1.10 -27.46
CA LEU A 26 37.87 -0.65 -26.95
C LEU A 26 38.76 -1.82 -26.56
N MET A 27 38.18 -2.91 -25.98
CA MET A 27 38.88 -4.15 -25.67
C MET A 27 39.41 -4.86 -26.91
N ILE A 28 38.59 -4.99 -27.95
CA ILE A 28 38.98 -5.61 -29.21
C ILE A 28 40.14 -4.83 -29.89
N VAL A 29 40.02 -3.50 -29.93
CA VAL A 29 41.04 -2.61 -30.51
C VAL A 29 42.35 -2.72 -29.74
N CYS A 30 42.31 -2.71 -28.40
CA CYS A 30 43.52 -2.86 -27.59
C CYS A 30 44.19 -4.24 -27.75
N GLY A 31 43.39 -5.31 -27.78
CA GLY A 31 43.86 -6.66 -28.03
C GLY A 31 44.56 -6.77 -29.43
N TYR A 32 43.99 -6.12 -30.45
CA TYR A 32 44.56 -6.05 -31.78
C TYR A 32 45.89 -5.28 -31.83
N ILE A 33 45.97 -4.11 -31.12
CA ILE A 33 47.21 -3.35 -31.00
C ILE A 33 48.31 -4.15 -30.30
N CYS A 34 47.97 -4.88 -29.22
CA CYS A 34 48.92 -5.78 -28.52
C CYS A 34 49.44 -6.90 -29.41
N CYS A 35 48.65 -7.42 -30.36
CA CYS A 35 49.10 -8.43 -31.34
C CYS A 35 49.99 -7.88 -32.44
N LEU A 36 49.94 -6.59 -32.72
CA LEU A 36 50.75 -5.92 -33.77
C LEU A 36 52.20 -5.61 -33.34
N ILE A 37 52.52 -5.73 -32.04
CA ILE A 37 53.87 -5.49 -31.51
C ILE A 37 54.69 -6.79 -31.53
N PRO A 38 55.55 -7.01 -32.54
CA PRO A 38 56.13 -8.34 -32.81
C PRO A 38 57.30 -8.71 -31.89
N ASP A 39 57.94 -7.75 -31.22
CA ASP A 39 59.27 -7.95 -30.60
C ASP A 39 59.24 -8.41 -29.13
N ASN A 40 58.08 -8.46 -28.44
CA ASN A 40 58.06 -8.93 -27.07
C ASN A 40 56.68 -9.44 -26.64
N ARG A 41 56.36 -10.70 -27.01
CA ARG A 41 55.09 -11.37 -26.72
C ARG A 41 54.75 -11.38 -25.24
N VAL A 42 55.73 -11.40 -24.34
CA VAL A 42 55.55 -11.37 -22.89
C VAL A 42 55.05 -10.03 -22.43
N ASN A 43 55.60 -8.92 -22.92
CA ASN A 43 55.17 -7.57 -22.57
C ASN A 43 53.79 -7.25 -23.12
N ALA A 44 53.43 -7.72 -24.33
CA ALA A 44 52.10 -7.61 -24.87
C ALA A 44 51.05 -8.34 -24.05
N PHE A 45 51.38 -9.54 -23.54
CA PHE A 45 50.50 -10.30 -22.66
C PHE A 45 50.28 -9.63 -21.31
N ILE A 46 51.36 -9.12 -20.70
CA ILE A 46 51.28 -8.32 -19.42
C ILE A 46 50.43 -7.08 -19.61
N ALA A 47 50.63 -6.30 -20.69
CA ALA A 47 49.84 -5.12 -21.02
C ALA A 47 48.35 -5.45 -21.18
N GLY A 48 48.01 -6.57 -21.82
CA GLY A 48 46.67 -7.08 -21.96
C GLY A 48 46.01 -7.41 -20.60
N LEU A 49 46.74 -8.06 -19.69
CA LEU A 49 46.27 -8.35 -18.34
C LEU A 49 45.99 -7.08 -17.52
N ILE A 50 46.90 -6.10 -17.58
CA ILE A 50 46.73 -4.79 -16.90
C ILE A 50 45.48 -4.06 -17.44
N PHE A 51 45.32 -4.04 -18.75
CA PHE A 51 44.16 -3.42 -19.37
C PHE A 51 42.85 -4.12 -18.99
N PHE A 52 42.83 -5.46 -19.01
CA PHE A 52 41.68 -6.26 -18.57
C PHE A 52 41.32 -5.95 -17.11
N PHE A 53 42.32 -5.83 -16.23
CA PHE A 53 42.08 -5.48 -14.83
C PHE A 53 41.44 -4.10 -14.69
N PHE A 54 41.98 -3.06 -15.37
CA PHE A 54 41.39 -1.72 -15.34
C PHE A 54 39.99 -1.69 -15.96
N PHE A 55 39.75 -2.47 -17.01
CA PHE A 55 38.44 -2.63 -17.60
C PHE A 55 37.44 -3.22 -16.57
N LEU A 56 37.82 -4.28 -15.89
CA LEU A 56 36.97 -4.95 -14.90
C LEU A 56 36.66 -4.02 -13.73
N VAL A 57 37.65 -3.29 -13.22
CA VAL A 57 37.46 -2.29 -12.16
C VAL A 57 36.52 -1.17 -12.63
N GLY A 58 36.73 -0.63 -13.82
CA GLY A 58 35.85 0.38 -14.40
C GLY A 58 34.41 -0.10 -14.59
N TYR A 59 34.22 -1.33 -15.08
CA TYR A 59 32.89 -1.92 -15.24
C TYR A 59 32.19 -2.10 -13.90
N VAL A 60 32.87 -2.62 -12.88
CA VAL A 60 32.34 -2.77 -11.52
C VAL A 60 31.96 -1.38 -10.95
N TYR A 61 32.83 -0.39 -11.07
CA TYR A 61 32.55 0.96 -10.58
C TYR A 61 31.31 1.57 -11.22
N LEU A 62 31.12 1.39 -12.52
CA LEU A 62 29.94 1.88 -13.24
C LEU A 62 28.66 1.12 -12.86
N SER A 63 28.76 -0.17 -12.49
CA SER A 63 27.63 -1.01 -12.06
C SER A 63 27.20 -0.70 -10.63
N LEU A 64 28.06 -0.14 -9.77
CA LEU A 64 27.72 0.20 -8.38
C LEU A 64 26.57 1.20 -8.27
N GLY A 65 26.43 2.11 -9.24
CA GLY A 65 25.31 3.05 -9.32
C GLY A 65 23.95 2.34 -9.45
N ASP A 66 23.91 1.32 -10.31
CA ASP A 66 22.71 0.55 -10.58
C ASP A 66 22.30 -0.31 -9.35
N PHE A 67 23.28 -0.87 -8.65
CA PHE A 67 23.03 -1.59 -7.38
C PHE A 67 22.48 -0.68 -6.28
N LYS A 68 23.01 0.53 -6.15
CA LYS A 68 22.49 1.52 -5.17
C LYS A 68 21.04 1.91 -5.51
N ALA A 69 20.73 2.08 -6.78
CA ALA A 69 19.37 2.39 -7.24
C ALA A 69 18.41 1.24 -6.89
N LEU A 70 18.79 -0.01 -7.15
CA LEU A 70 17.99 -1.19 -6.83
C LEU A 70 17.76 -1.34 -5.32
N LYS A 71 18.77 -1.05 -4.49
CA LYS A 71 18.65 -1.03 -3.02
C LYS A 71 17.60 0.00 -2.59
N ARG A 72 17.65 1.24 -3.09
CA ARG A 72 16.67 2.29 -2.79
C ARG A 72 15.24 1.88 -3.18
N MET A 73 15.08 1.23 -4.33
CA MET A 73 13.76 0.71 -4.75
C MET A 73 13.23 -0.35 -3.78
N ASN A 74 14.08 -1.28 -3.34
CA ASN A 74 13.69 -2.30 -2.37
C ASN A 74 13.31 -1.70 -1.00
N GLU A 75 14.06 -0.68 -0.55
CA GLU A 75 13.74 0.07 0.67
C GLU A 75 12.40 0.80 0.54
N HIS A 76 12.08 1.36 -0.64
CA HIS A 76 10.78 1.98 -0.89
C HIS A 76 9.64 0.97 -0.85
N ILE A 77 9.78 -0.18 -1.49
CA ILE A 77 8.79 -1.26 -1.45
C ILE A 77 8.56 -1.74 -0.01
N SER A 78 9.64 -1.90 0.76
CA SER A 78 9.56 -2.30 2.16
C SER A 78 8.85 -1.26 3.04
N ALA A 79 9.06 0.03 2.79
CA ALA A 79 8.36 1.12 3.47
C ALA A 79 6.86 1.09 3.16
N VAL A 80 6.47 0.95 1.88
CA VAL A 80 5.06 0.80 1.49
C VAL A 80 4.41 -0.41 2.15
N LYS A 81 5.14 -1.53 2.23
CA LYS A 81 4.66 -2.74 2.93
C LYS A 81 4.43 -2.50 4.44
N SER A 82 5.21 -1.64 5.08
CA SER A 82 5.05 -1.28 6.49
C SER A 82 4.04 -0.15 6.74
N GLY A 83 3.32 0.31 5.71
CA GLY A 83 2.31 1.38 5.83
C GLY A 83 2.84 2.80 5.61
N ASP A 84 4.13 2.96 5.25
CA ASP A 84 4.69 4.26 4.87
C ASP A 84 4.45 4.52 3.37
N TYR A 85 3.38 5.25 3.08
CA TYR A 85 2.97 5.59 1.71
C TYR A 85 3.58 6.91 1.20
N THR A 86 4.59 7.46 1.89
CA THR A 86 5.22 8.73 1.47
C THR A 86 5.87 8.61 0.11
N PRO A 87 5.53 9.49 -0.87
CA PRO A 87 6.09 9.42 -2.21
C PRO A 87 7.58 9.76 -2.18
N ARG A 88 8.39 8.93 -2.83
CA ARG A 88 9.83 9.14 -2.95
C ARG A 88 10.17 9.75 -4.30
N LYS A 89 11.15 10.66 -4.29
CA LYS A 89 11.66 11.29 -5.51
C LYS A 89 12.91 10.56 -5.98
N GLU A 90 12.96 10.27 -7.27
CA GLU A 90 14.13 9.74 -7.94
C GLU A 90 14.54 10.66 -9.09
N GLU A 91 15.84 10.70 -9.41
CA GLU A 91 16.33 11.55 -10.49
C GLU A 91 15.83 11.09 -11.87
N VAL A 92 15.46 12.06 -12.69
CA VAL A 92 15.04 11.79 -14.08
C VAL A 92 16.22 11.25 -14.88
N GLY A 93 16.15 9.98 -15.28
CA GLY A 93 17.24 9.27 -15.96
C GLY A 93 17.87 8.16 -15.15
N SER A 94 17.52 8.04 -13.87
CA SER A 94 17.81 6.84 -13.06
C SER A 94 17.17 5.59 -13.68
N PRO A 95 17.83 4.41 -13.62
CA PRO A 95 17.26 3.16 -14.11
C PRO A 95 15.95 2.77 -13.43
N ILE A 96 15.72 3.26 -12.21
CA ILE A 96 14.53 2.94 -11.43
C ILE A 96 13.47 4.06 -11.42
N TYR A 97 13.68 5.19 -12.16
CA TYR A 97 12.76 6.33 -12.15
C TYR A 97 11.31 5.93 -12.45
N ALA A 98 11.10 5.18 -13.55
CA ALA A 98 9.76 4.75 -13.94
C ALA A 98 9.12 3.78 -12.93
N ALA A 99 9.93 2.93 -12.29
CA ALA A 99 9.46 2.02 -11.25
C ALA A 99 9.06 2.77 -9.98
N THR A 100 9.86 3.76 -9.56
CA THR A 100 9.57 4.61 -8.40
C THR A 100 8.28 5.41 -8.60
N GLU A 101 8.07 5.99 -9.78
CA GLU A 101 6.82 6.70 -10.13
C GLU A 101 5.60 5.78 -10.00
N ARG A 102 5.67 4.56 -10.53
CA ARG A 102 4.58 3.58 -10.43
C ARG A 102 4.32 3.15 -8.98
N ILE A 103 5.37 2.98 -8.18
CA ILE A 103 5.22 2.67 -6.76
C ILE A 103 4.55 3.84 -6.03
N ASN A 104 4.91 5.09 -6.33
CA ASN A 104 4.25 6.27 -5.77
C ASN A 104 2.76 6.32 -6.14
N GLU A 105 2.40 6.05 -7.42
CA GLU A 105 1.00 5.99 -7.86
C GLU A 105 0.21 4.91 -7.10
N ILE A 106 0.79 3.72 -6.96
CA ILE A 106 0.19 2.61 -6.20
C ILE A 106 0.03 3.00 -4.73
N SER A 107 1.06 3.58 -4.11
CA SER A 107 1.05 4.01 -2.71
C SER A 107 -0.05 5.03 -2.45
N THR A 108 -0.19 6.03 -3.32
CA THR A 108 -1.27 7.03 -3.24
C THR A 108 -2.64 6.38 -3.36
N SER A 109 -2.82 5.46 -4.31
CA SER A 109 -4.09 4.75 -4.50
C SER A 109 -4.47 3.87 -3.30
N ILE A 110 -3.48 3.20 -2.69
CA ILE A 110 -3.69 2.42 -1.47
C ILE A 110 -4.10 3.34 -0.33
N GLN A 111 -3.37 4.45 -0.10
CA GLN A 111 -3.68 5.42 0.94
C GLN A 111 -5.10 5.96 0.80
N GLU A 112 -5.50 6.40 -0.38
CA GLU A 112 -6.87 6.87 -0.64
C GLU A 112 -7.93 5.80 -0.35
N THR A 113 -7.61 4.54 -0.70
CA THR A 113 -8.53 3.42 -0.47
C THR A 113 -8.69 3.14 1.02
N VAL A 114 -7.60 3.12 1.77
CA VAL A 114 -7.60 2.93 3.23
C VAL A 114 -8.37 4.08 3.91
N GLU A 115 -8.10 5.34 3.55
CA GLU A 115 -8.82 6.49 4.09
C GLU A 115 -10.33 6.43 3.83
N LYS A 116 -10.74 6.04 2.61
CA LYS A 116 -12.16 5.84 2.26
C LYS A 116 -12.78 4.71 3.08
N GLN A 117 -12.04 3.60 3.26
CA GLN A 117 -12.52 2.47 4.06
C GLN A 117 -12.70 2.87 5.53
N VAL A 118 -11.70 3.51 6.14
CA VAL A 118 -11.78 4.01 7.52
C VAL A 118 -12.96 4.98 7.70
N LYS A 119 -13.13 5.91 6.76
CA LYS A 119 -14.28 6.84 6.78
C LYS A 119 -15.61 6.11 6.67
N SER A 120 -15.71 5.11 5.80
CA SER A 120 -16.93 4.29 5.64
C SER A 120 -17.27 3.54 6.92
N GLU A 121 -16.27 2.92 7.56
CA GLU A 121 -16.48 2.20 8.82
C GLU A 121 -16.92 3.15 9.96
N ARG A 122 -16.28 4.34 10.07
CA ARG A 122 -16.71 5.36 11.04
C ARG A 122 -18.15 5.80 10.81
N MET A 123 -18.54 6.05 9.55
CA MET A 123 -19.92 6.43 9.22
C MET A 123 -20.92 5.33 9.58
N LYS A 124 -20.59 4.05 9.35
CA LYS A 124 -21.45 2.92 9.74
C LYS A 124 -21.67 2.89 11.26
N ILE A 125 -20.59 3.06 12.04
CA ILE A 125 -20.66 3.08 13.51
C ILE A 125 -21.49 4.27 14.00
N GLU A 126 -21.26 5.45 13.46
CA GLU A 126 -22.02 6.66 13.80
C GLU A 126 -23.51 6.51 13.47
N LEU A 127 -23.82 5.95 12.29
CA LEU A 127 -25.20 5.69 11.89
C LEU A 127 -25.87 4.72 12.85
N VAL A 128 -25.24 3.59 13.18
CA VAL A 128 -25.80 2.59 14.13
C VAL A 128 -25.99 3.22 15.51
N THR A 129 -25.03 4.02 15.98
CA THR A 129 -25.12 4.71 17.28
C THR A 129 -26.29 5.69 17.32
N ASN A 130 -26.42 6.52 16.31
CA ASN A 130 -27.48 7.52 16.22
C ASN A 130 -28.87 6.87 16.11
N VAL A 131 -28.99 5.87 15.21
CA VAL A 131 -30.25 5.11 15.04
C VAL A 131 -30.64 4.40 16.34
N SER A 132 -29.68 3.79 17.04
CA SER A 132 -29.96 3.12 18.32
C SER A 132 -30.45 4.09 19.39
N HIS A 133 -29.86 5.29 19.48
CA HIS A 133 -30.30 6.34 20.37
C HIS A 133 -31.72 6.82 20.04
N ASP A 134 -31.98 7.06 18.76
CA ASP A 134 -33.29 7.57 18.29
C ASP A 134 -34.41 6.54 18.40
N LEU A 135 -34.07 5.24 18.38
CA LEU A 135 -35.01 4.17 18.64
C LEU A 135 -35.26 3.95 20.15
N LYS A 136 -34.27 4.17 21.00
CA LYS A 136 -34.40 3.98 22.46
C LYS A 136 -35.46 4.89 23.08
N THR A 137 -35.53 6.13 22.64
CA THR A 137 -36.47 7.14 23.22
C THR A 137 -37.93 6.77 22.99
N PRO A 138 -38.42 6.54 21.73
CA PRO A 138 -39.80 6.16 21.50
C PRO A 138 -40.14 4.79 22.13
N LEU A 139 -39.19 3.86 22.11
CA LEU A 139 -39.39 2.53 22.67
C LEU A 139 -39.57 2.58 24.20
N THR A 140 -38.82 3.43 24.90
CA THR A 140 -39.00 3.68 26.34
C THR A 140 -40.37 4.21 26.60
N SER A 141 -40.86 5.17 25.80
CA SER A 141 -42.22 5.72 25.95
C SER A 141 -43.30 4.65 25.72
N ILE A 142 -43.15 3.80 24.71
CA ILE A 142 -44.08 2.67 24.45
C ILE A 142 -44.13 1.74 25.64
N ILE A 143 -42.99 1.33 26.20
CA ILE A 143 -42.93 0.47 27.39
C ILE A 143 -43.61 1.14 28.58
N SER A 144 -43.36 2.43 28.84
CA SER A 144 -44.00 3.16 29.94
C SER A 144 -45.52 3.23 29.80
N TYR A 145 -46.06 3.35 28.59
CA TYR A 145 -47.52 3.32 28.38
C TYR A 145 -48.07 1.88 28.52
N ILE A 146 -47.33 0.86 28.17
CA ILE A 146 -47.71 -0.55 28.40
C ILE A 146 -47.75 -0.84 29.89
N ASP A 147 -46.77 -0.36 30.66
CA ASP A 147 -46.75 -0.50 32.15
C ASP A 147 -47.99 0.14 32.76
N LEU A 148 -48.33 1.39 32.34
CA LEU A 148 -49.53 2.05 32.82
C LEU A 148 -50.82 1.31 32.45
N LEU A 149 -50.91 0.74 31.23
CA LEU A 149 -52.08 -0.03 30.80
C LEU A 149 -52.19 -1.35 31.59
N SER A 150 -51.06 -1.94 31.98
CA SER A 150 -51.06 -3.19 32.78
C SER A 150 -51.60 -2.99 34.21
N ASP A 151 -51.51 -1.77 34.74
CA ASP A 151 -52.04 -1.40 36.05
C ASP A 151 -53.53 -1.07 36.01
N GLU A 152 -54.15 -0.94 34.81
CA GLU A 152 -55.55 -0.66 34.66
C GLU A 152 -56.44 -1.93 34.71
N GLU A 153 -57.74 -1.82 35.08
CA GLU A 153 -58.70 -2.91 35.00
C GLU A 153 -59.12 -3.18 33.55
N LEU A 154 -58.36 -4.06 32.88
CA LEU A 154 -58.61 -4.40 31.47
C LEU A 154 -59.51 -5.66 31.36
N PRO A 155 -60.38 -5.71 30.33
CA PRO A 155 -61.05 -6.98 29.93
C PRO A 155 -60.02 -8.07 29.63
N PRO A 156 -60.34 -9.35 29.86
CA PRO A 156 -59.38 -10.46 29.68
C PRO A 156 -58.68 -10.48 28.31
N ALA A 157 -59.43 -10.26 27.23
CA ALA A 157 -58.86 -10.21 25.87
C ALA A 157 -57.94 -9.01 25.65
N ALA A 158 -58.16 -7.87 26.25
CA ALA A 158 -57.28 -6.70 26.16
C ALA A 158 -56.01 -6.91 26.96
N ARG A 159 -56.05 -7.58 28.11
CA ARG A 159 -54.93 -7.95 28.95
C ARG A 159 -53.96 -8.86 28.16
N ASP A 160 -54.49 -9.86 27.44
CA ASP A 160 -53.67 -10.74 26.58
C ASP A 160 -52.91 -9.94 25.52
N TYR A 161 -53.55 -8.97 24.90
CA TYR A 161 -52.89 -8.11 23.91
C TYR A 161 -51.80 -7.23 24.52
N VAL A 162 -52.01 -6.64 25.69
CA VAL A 162 -51.01 -5.85 26.41
C VAL A 162 -49.79 -6.70 26.74
N THR A 163 -49.99 -7.91 27.24
CA THR A 163 -48.89 -8.87 27.55
C THR A 163 -48.07 -9.18 26.29
N ILE A 164 -48.72 -9.40 25.13
CA ILE A 164 -48.01 -9.67 23.88
C ILE A 164 -47.20 -8.44 23.43
N ILE A 165 -47.78 -7.23 23.54
CA ILE A 165 -47.11 -5.99 23.14
C ILE A 165 -45.92 -5.71 24.07
N GLU A 166 -46.04 -5.95 25.37
CA GLU A 166 -44.98 -5.84 26.35
C GLU A 166 -43.80 -6.74 25.98
N GLU A 167 -44.07 -8.06 25.77
CA GLU A 167 -43.04 -9.03 25.37
C GLU A 167 -42.31 -8.60 24.12
N LYS A 168 -43.05 -8.16 23.09
CA LYS A 168 -42.43 -7.73 21.80
C LYS A 168 -41.64 -6.43 21.94
N SER A 169 -42.11 -5.49 22.76
CA SER A 169 -41.42 -4.23 23.03
C SER A 169 -40.12 -4.46 23.79
N GLN A 170 -40.15 -5.33 24.78
CA GLN A 170 -38.97 -5.70 25.58
C GLN A 170 -37.93 -6.42 24.71
N ARG A 171 -38.37 -7.32 23.82
CA ARG A 171 -37.48 -7.98 22.85
C ARG A 171 -36.85 -7.00 21.90
N LEU A 172 -37.59 -5.99 21.39
CA LEU A 172 -37.07 -4.94 20.54
C LEU A 172 -36.01 -4.10 21.26
N LYS A 173 -36.27 -3.76 22.55
CA LYS A 173 -35.30 -3.02 23.38
C LYS A 173 -33.97 -3.77 23.50
N THR A 174 -34.02 -5.08 23.71
CA THR A 174 -32.83 -5.94 23.79
C THR A 174 -32.08 -5.93 22.43
N MET A 175 -32.79 -6.13 21.31
CA MET A 175 -32.15 -6.13 19.97
C MET A 175 -31.48 -4.79 19.65
N VAL A 176 -32.07 -3.66 20.04
CA VAL A 176 -31.46 -2.33 19.83
C VAL A 176 -30.19 -2.18 20.70
N ALA A 177 -30.20 -2.69 21.94
CA ALA A 177 -29.02 -2.68 22.80
C ALA A 177 -27.90 -3.57 22.24
N ASP A 178 -28.24 -4.78 21.80
CA ASP A 178 -27.26 -5.72 21.20
C ASP A 178 -26.61 -5.14 19.92
N LEU A 179 -27.40 -4.47 19.10
CA LEU A 179 -26.89 -3.78 17.89
C LEU A 179 -25.89 -2.69 18.24
N PHE A 180 -26.15 -1.90 19.27
CA PHE A 180 -25.25 -0.86 19.75
C PHE A 180 -23.93 -1.46 20.29
N ASP A 181 -24.03 -2.52 21.10
CA ASP A 181 -22.85 -3.18 21.67
C ASP A 181 -21.99 -3.84 20.58
N LEU A 182 -22.61 -4.42 19.56
CA LEU A 182 -21.90 -4.97 18.40
C LEU A 182 -21.15 -3.87 17.62
N ALA A 183 -21.80 -2.74 17.35
CA ALA A 183 -21.17 -1.61 16.68
C ALA A 183 -19.96 -1.07 17.46
N LYS A 184 -20.08 -1.00 18.79
CA LYS A 184 -19.00 -0.54 19.67
C LYS A 184 -17.85 -1.54 19.77
N ALA A 185 -18.14 -2.85 19.76
CA ALA A 185 -17.14 -3.91 19.78
C ALA A 185 -16.31 -3.89 18.48
N THR A 186 -16.95 -3.75 17.33
CA THR A 186 -16.29 -3.67 16.02
C THR A 186 -15.34 -2.46 15.95
N SER A 187 -15.76 -1.31 16.49
CA SER A 187 -14.92 -0.09 16.56
C SER A 187 -13.65 -0.24 17.42
N ARG A 188 -13.67 -1.10 18.44
CA ARG A 188 -12.51 -1.31 19.33
C ARG A 188 -11.46 -2.27 18.74
N THR A 189 -11.89 -3.21 17.93
CA THR A 189 -10.98 -4.21 17.35
C THR A 189 -10.05 -3.56 16.32
N ASP A 190 -10.52 -2.53 15.60
CA ASP A 190 -9.72 -1.83 14.59
C ASP A 190 -8.59 -0.97 15.20
N VAL A 191 -8.78 -0.46 16.42
CA VAL A 191 -7.77 0.38 17.11
C VAL A 191 -6.62 -0.47 17.69
N GLN A 192 -6.87 -1.75 18.03
CA GLN A 192 -5.84 -2.63 18.60
C GLN A 192 -4.98 -3.35 17.56
N SER A 193 -5.32 -3.27 16.28
CA SER A 193 -4.52 -3.88 15.20
C SER A 193 -3.44 -2.93 14.65
N GLU A 194 -3.36 -1.70 15.15
CA GLU A 194 -2.39 -0.67 14.73
C GLU A 194 -1.20 -0.48 15.72
N GLU A 195 -1.13 -1.22 16.84
CA GLU A 195 0.03 -1.30 17.73
C GLU A 195 0.87 -2.57 17.46
#